data_de807c1bfeda1cee317b726ccfb880a6
#
_entry.id   de807c1bfeda1cee317b726ccfb880a6
#
_cell.length_a   1.000
_cell.length_b   1.000
_cell.length_c   1.000
_cell.angle_alpha   90.00
_cell.angle_beta   90.00
_cell.angle_gamma   90.00
#
_symmetry.space_group_name_H-M   'P 1'
#
loop_
_entity.id
_entity.type
_entity.pdbx_description
1 polymer ?
#
loop_
_entity_poly.entity_id
_entity_poly.type
_entity_poly.pdbx_seq_one_letter_code
_entity_poly.pdbx_strand_id
1 'polypeptide(L)'
;MRKFLTLLAMIAISAGVLAQKEVTKFLGIPVDGSPTEMIKKLKAKGFTTDEDFMQVVKRGLIDWDGPEVLTGRFNGEKVRVFLGVEKNKVWRIYLSDKDSRDETQIKIRFNTLVRQFEGNGKYVPLVDEQTIADDEDISYQMTVNKKQYQAGFVQKGEDEMVDLKRIVWFTIGEGYEIEMFYDNKYNQADGSDL
;
A
#
# COMPACT_ATOMS: atom_id res chain seq x y z
N MET A 1 36.83 28.99 -30.42
CA MET A 1 35.53 29.36 -29.83
C MET A 1 34.45 28.28 -29.84
N ARG A 2 34.47 27.25 -30.72
CA ARG A 2 33.44 26.16 -30.78
C ARG A 2 33.54 25.13 -29.64
N LYS A 3 34.71 24.97 -29.00
CA LYS A 3 34.88 23.95 -27.91
C LYS A 3 34.42 24.43 -26.52
N PHE A 4 34.21 25.72 -26.31
CA PHE A 4 33.73 26.29 -25.04
C PHE A 4 32.22 26.25 -24.91
N LEU A 5 31.47 26.24 -26.02
CA LEU A 5 30.01 26.16 -26.00
C LEU A 5 29.47 24.75 -25.65
N THR A 6 30.24 23.71 -25.97
CA THR A 6 29.84 22.31 -25.66
C THR A 6 30.00 21.97 -24.17
N LEU A 7 30.95 22.61 -23.49
CA LEU A 7 31.17 22.41 -22.05
C LEU A 7 30.07 23.08 -21.20
N LEU A 8 29.57 24.24 -21.65
CA LEU A 8 28.49 24.95 -20.94
C LEU A 8 27.14 24.24 -21.06
N ALA A 9 26.91 23.55 -22.18
CA ALA A 9 25.66 22.77 -22.38
C ALA A 9 25.59 21.47 -21.51
N MET A 10 26.78 20.88 -21.18
CA MET A 10 26.81 19.71 -20.29
C MET A 10 26.64 20.08 -18.81
N ILE A 11 26.98 21.29 -18.40
CA ILE A 11 26.80 21.75 -17.00
C ILE A 11 25.34 22.15 -16.73
N ALA A 12 24.59 22.57 -17.78
CA ALA A 12 23.16 22.93 -17.63
C ALA A 12 22.23 21.72 -17.46
N ILE A 13 22.66 20.51 -17.85
CA ILE A 13 21.85 19.29 -17.72
C ILE A 13 21.99 18.66 -16.32
N SER A 14 23.05 18.96 -15.59
CA SER A 14 23.31 18.42 -14.25
C SER A 14 22.64 19.20 -13.10
N ALA A 15 22.05 20.37 -13.37
CA ALA A 15 21.45 21.21 -12.33
C ALA A 15 19.96 20.97 -12.08
N GLY A 16 19.36 19.93 -12.68
CA GLY A 16 17.91 19.70 -12.63
C GLY A 16 17.46 18.36 -12.04
N VAL A 17 18.36 17.53 -11.51
CA VAL A 17 17.93 16.39 -10.68
C VAL A 17 17.69 16.91 -9.27
N LEU A 18 16.59 17.62 -9.08
CA LEU A 18 15.95 17.68 -7.75
C LEU A 18 15.77 16.21 -7.36
N ALA A 19 16.49 15.76 -6.35
CA ALA A 19 16.34 14.41 -5.83
C ALA A 19 14.86 14.20 -5.58
N GLN A 20 14.21 13.43 -6.47
CA GLN A 20 12.79 13.16 -6.33
C GLN A 20 12.64 12.41 -5.03
N LYS A 21 11.90 12.99 -4.11
CA LYS A 21 11.69 12.42 -2.78
C LYS A 21 11.16 11.00 -2.92
N GLU A 22 11.87 10.04 -2.33
CA GLU A 22 11.44 8.67 -2.37
C GLU A 22 10.12 8.49 -1.61
N VAL A 23 9.18 7.81 -2.24
CA VAL A 23 7.87 7.51 -1.71
C VAL A 23 7.69 6.01 -1.55
N THR A 24 6.68 5.59 -0.80
CA THR A 24 6.28 4.18 -0.69
C THR A 24 6.09 3.59 -2.08
N LYS A 25 6.59 2.35 -2.28
CA LYS A 25 6.45 1.62 -3.55
C LYS A 25 5.60 0.36 -3.33
N PHE A 26 4.63 0.12 -4.18
CA PHE A 26 3.87 -1.13 -4.28
C PHE A 26 4.24 -1.84 -5.58
N LEU A 27 4.74 -3.08 -5.51
CA LEU A 27 5.25 -3.85 -6.65
C LEU A 27 6.29 -3.08 -7.50
N GLY A 28 7.08 -2.21 -6.86
CA GLY A 28 8.04 -1.33 -7.51
C GLY A 28 7.42 -0.06 -8.14
N ILE A 29 6.11 0.12 -8.04
CA ILE A 29 5.41 1.32 -8.51
C ILE A 29 5.37 2.33 -7.36
N PRO A 30 5.88 3.56 -7.53
CA PRO A 30 5.71 4.62 -6.54
C PRO A 30 4.23 4.90 -6.29
N VAL A 31 3.84 4.97 -5.02
CA VAL A 31 2.48 5.36 -4.59
C VAL A 31 2.36 6.87 -4.72
N ASP A 32 2.24 7.34 -5.94
CA ASP A 32 2.21 8.76 -6.32
C ASP A 32 1.62 8.92 -7.74
N GLY A 33 1.39 10.17 -8.13
CA GLY A 33 0.83 10.52 -9.43
C GLY A 33 -0.69 10.44 -9.48
N SER A 34 -1.25 10.57 -10.68
CA SER A 34 -2.70 10.55 -10.87
C SER A 34 -3.28 9.14 -10.73
N PRO A 35 -4.57 9.01 -10.32
CA PRO A 35 -5.25 7.71 -10.26
C PRO A 35 -5.23 6.97 -11.60
N THR A 36 -5.44 7.68 -12.70
CA THR A 36 -5.44 7.10 -14.05
C THR A 36 -4.10 6.45 -14.41
N GLU A 37 -2.98 7.14 -14.10
CA GLU A 37 -1.64 6.58 -14.33
C GLU A 37 -1.36 5.39 -13.43
N MET A 38 -1.79 5.44 -12.15
CA MET A 38 -1.64 4.34 -11.22
C MET A 38 -2.41 3.10 -11.70
N ILE A 39 -3.67 3.24 -12.11
CA ILE A 39 -4.48 2.17 -12.68
C ILE A 39 -3.78 1.55 -13.90
N LYS A 40 -3.26 2.37 -14.81
CA LYS A 40 -2.52 1.90 -15.99
C LYS A 40 -1.28 1.07 -15.59
N LYS A 41 -0.51 1.54 -14.60
CA LYS A 41 0.69 0.83 -14.09
C LYS A 41 0.32 -0.49 -13.41
N LEU A 42 -0.76 -0.52 -12.62
CA LEU A 42 -1.26 -1.74 -11.98
C LEU A 42 -1.78 -2.74 -13.01
N LYS A 43 -2.51 -2.30 -14.03
CA LYS A 43 -2.94 -3.16 -15.15
C LYS A 43 -1.74 -3.77 -15.90
N ALA A 44 -0.67 -3.01 -16.08
CA ALA A 44 0.58 -3.53 -16.65
C ALA A 44 1.28 -4.60 -15.75
N LYS A 45 0.94 -4.65 -14.45
CA LYS A 45 1.38 -5.69 -13.51
C LYS A 45 0.43 -6.90 -13.43
N GLY A 46 -0.62 -6.95 -14.27
CA GLY A 46 -1.56 -8.07 -14.36
C GLY A 46 -2.83 -7.91 -13.52
N PHE A 47 -3.07 -6.74 -12.94
CA PHE A 47 -4.37 -6.44 -12.35
C PHE A 47 -5.40 -6.12 -13.45
N THR A 48 -6.66 -6.42 -13.18
CA THR A 48 -7.78 -6.13 -14.07
C THR A 48 -8.88 -5.39 -13.31
N THR A 49 -9.83 -4.79 -14.01
CA THR A 49 -11.02 -4.20 -13.37
C THR A 49 -11.77 -5.29 -12.58
N ASP A 50 -12.19 -4.98 -11.36
CA ASP A 50 -13.11 -5.85 -10.60
C ASP A 50 -14.54 -5.60 -11.09
N GLU A 51 -14.92 -6.27 -12.18
CA GLU A 51 -16.21 -6.08 -12.85
C GLU A 51 -17.39 -6.39 -11.89
N ASP A 52 -17.25 -7.39 -11.02
CA ASP A 52 -18.28 -7.75 -10.06
C ASP A 52 -18.55 -6.60 -9.08
N PHE A 53 -17.48 -6.02 -8.52
CA PHE A 53 -17.59 -4.86 -7.63
C PHE A 53 -18.18 -3.65 -8.38
N MET A 54 -17.67 -3.35 -9.57
CA MET A 54 -18.15 -2.22 -10.35
C MET A 54 -19.61 -2.37 -10.79
N GLN A 55 -20.10 -3.59 -10.99
CA GLN A 55 -21.53 -3.82 -11.23
C GLN A 55 -22.40 -3.54 -10.00
N VAL A 56 -21.93 -3.91 -8.80
CA VAL A 56 -22.65 -3.63 -7.54
C VAL A 56 -22.73 -2.12 -7.31
N VAL A 57 -21.65 -1.39 -7.58
CA VAL A 57 -21.63 0.09 -7.55
C VAL A 57 -22.63 0.68 -8.56
N LYS A 58 -22.61 0.23 -9.83
CA LYS A 58 -23.53 0.69 -10.88
C LYS A 58 -25.00 0.47 -10.55
N ARG A 59 -25.31 -0.58 -9.77
CA ARG A 59 -26.67 -0.87 -9.28
C ARG A 59 -27.07 -0.03 -8.06
N GLY A 60 -26.18 0.83 -7.54
CA GLY A 60 -26.43 1.64 -6.36
C GLY A 60 -26.49 0.88 -5.04
N LEU A 61 -25.96 -0.36 -5.01
CA LEU A 61 -25.91 -1.19 -3.80
C LEU A 61 -24.74 -0.86 -2.88
N ILE A 62 -23.71 -0.23 -3.43
CA ILE A 62 -22.57 0.34 -2.72
C ILE A 62 -22.37 1.75 -3.23
N ASP A 63 -22.28 2.71 -2.31
CA ASP A 63 -21.92 4.09 -2.62
C ASP A 63 -20.38 4.15 -2.74
N TRP A 64 -19.90 4.35 -3.97
CA TRP A 64 -18.48 4.43 -4.29
C TRP A 64 -18.25 5.52 -5.34
N ASP A 65 -17.58 6.58 -4.92
CA ASP A 65 -17.20 7.73 -5.75
C ASP A 65 -15.70 7.74 -6.12
N GLY A 66 -14.97 6.73 -5.65
CA GLY A 66 -13.55 6.58 -5.89
C GLY A 66 -13.20 6.09 -7.32
N PRO A 67 -11.89 5.97 -7.62
CA PRO A 67 -11.41 5.44 -8.89
C PRO A 67 -11.88 3.99 -9.14
N GLU A 68 -11.66 3.53 -10.38
CA GLU A 68 -11.87 2.14 -10.78
C GLU A 68 -11.20 1.17 -9.80
N VAL A 69 -11.96 0.19 -9.29
CA VAL A 69 -11.47 -0.84 -8.40
C VAL A 69 -10.88 -1.98 -9.22
N LEU A 70 -9.69 -2.43 -8.83
CA LEU A 70 -8.99 -3.50 -9.53
C LEU A 70 -9.00 -4.79 -8.72
N THR A 71 -8.78 -5.91 -9.40
CA THR A 71 -8.55 -7.22 -8.79
C THR A 71 -7.35 -7.89 -9.45
N GLY A 72 -6.69 -8.76 -8.69
CA GLY A 72 -5.51 -9.50 -9.17
C GLY A 72 -4.98 -10.46 -8.12
N ARG A 73 -3.72 -10.85 -8.27
CA ARG A 73 -3.02 -11.67 -7.28
C ARG A 73 -1.89 -10.88 -6.63
N PHE A 74 -1.83 -10.96 -5.30
CA PHE A 74 -0.74 -10.42 -4.50
C PHE A 74 -0.35 -11.42 -3.42
N ASN A 75 0.93 -11.77 -3.35
CA ASN A 75 1.47 -12.72 -2.37
C ASN A 75 0.70 -14.06 -2.32
N GLY A 76 0.36 -14.60 -3.51
CA GLY A 76 -0.36 -15.86 -3.69
C GLY A 76 -1.90 -15.76 -3.57
N GLU A 77 -2.43 -14.68 -3.01
CA GLU A 77 -3.85 -14.50 -2.75
C GLU A 77 -4.55 -13.66 -3.84
N LYS A 78 -5.84 -13.90 -4.00
CA LYS A 78 -6.70 -13.00 -4.77
C LYS A 78 -6.99 -11.76 -3.94
N VAL A 79 -6.74 -10.59 -4.50
CA VAL A 79 -6.98 -9.33 -3.80
C VAL A 79 -7.84 -8.39 -4.63
N ARG A 80 -8.55 -7.53 -3.94
CA ARG A 80 -9.16 -6.31 -4.47
C ARG A 80 -8.24 -5.14 -4.14
N VAL A 81 -8.12 -4.20 -5.06
CA VAL A 81 -7.21 -3.05 -4.92
C VAL A 81 -7.99 -1.76 -5.10
N PHE A 82 -7.89 -0.91 -4.10
CA PHE A 82 -8.47 0.43 -4.06
C PHE A 82 -7.38 1.49 -4.02
N LEU A 83 -7.67 2.66 -4.53
CA LEU A 83 -6.77 3.80 -4.46
C LEU A 83 -7.33 4.89 -3.54
N GLY A 84 -6.56 5.28 -2.53
CA GLY A 84 -6.80 6.49 -1.77
C GLY A 84 -6.23 7.67 -2.54
N VAL A 85 -7.10 8.65 -2.84
CA VAL A 85 -6.78 9.81 -3.67
C VAL A 85 -7.09 11.09 -2.92
N GLU A 86 -6.18 12.04 -2.99
CA GLU A 86 -6.37 13.37 -2.45
C GLU A 86 -5.79 14.42 -3.42
N LYS A 87 -6.55 15.47 -3.70
CA LYS A 87 -6.16 16.54 -4.64
C LYS A 87 -5.64 15.97 -5.97
N ASN A 88 -6.30 14.90 -6.49
CA ASN A 88 -5.93 14.16 -7.71
C ASN A 88 -4.57 13.46 -7.67
N LYS A 89 -4.06 13.17 -6.45
CA LYS A 89 -2.84 12.38 -6.25
C LYS A 89 -3.14 11.12 -5.44
N VAL A 90 -2.54 10.02 -5.84
CA VAL A 90 -2.60 8.76 -5.07
C VAL A 90 -1.69 8.90 -3.85
N TRP A 91 -2.25 8.70 -2.67
CA TRP A 91 -1.51 8.67 -1.41
C TRP A 91 -1.54 7.30 -0.73
N ARG A 92 -2.49 6.41 -1.15
CA ARG A 92 -2.65 5.08 -0.58
C ARG A 92 -3.00 4.07 -1.66
N ILE A 93 -2.40 2.88 -1.58
CA ILE A 93 -2.94 1.66 -2.20
C ILE A 93 -3.44 0.79 -1.06
N TYR A 94 -4.73 0.45 -1.10
CA TYR A 94 -5.38 -0.45 -0.17
C TYR A 94 -5.71 -1.76 -0.88
N LEU A 95 -5.28 -2.89 -0.28
CA LEU A 95 -5.60 -4.23 -0.75
C LEU A 95 -6.48 -4.92 0.29
N SER A 96 -7.48 -5.65 -0.17
CA SER A 96 -8.27 -6.55 0.66
C SER A 96 -8.23 -7.94 0.05
N ASP A 97 -7.89 -8.97 0.82
CA ASP A 97 -8.03 -10.35 0.38
C ASP A 97 -9.51 -10.59 -0.01
N LYS A 98 -9.77 -11.25 -1.15
CA LYS A 98 -11.17 -11.47 -1.62
C LYS A 98 -11.83 -12.62 -0.88
N ASP A 99 -11.06 -13.55 -0.37
CA ASP A 99 -11.55 -14.76 0.28
C ASP A 99 -11.40 -14.61 1.81
N SER A 100 -12.52 -14.72 2.52
CA SER A 100 -12.56 -14.81 3.99
C SER A 100 -11.97 -16.15 4.45
N ARG A 101 -11.44 -16.16 5.66
CA ARG A 101 -10.82 -17.34 6.27
C ARG A 101 -11.51 -17.70 7.59
N ASP A 102 -11.24 -18.89 8.09
CA ASP A 102 -11.51 -19.20 9.49
C ASP A 102 -10.44 -18.58 10.42
N GLU A 103 -10.69 -18.67 11.72
CA GLU A 103 -9.81 -18.07 12.74
C GLU A 103 -8.38 -18.62 12.68
N THR A 104 -8.21 -19.91 12.47
CA THR A 104 -6.89 -20.53 12.39
C THR A 104 -6.14 -20.08 11.14
N GLN A 105 -6.82 -20.08 10.01
CA GLN A 105 -6.24 -19.70 8.73
C GLN A 105 -5.84 -18.22 8.69
N ILE A 106 -6.65 -17.32 9.26
CA ILE A 106 -6.32 -15.90 9.29
C ILE A 106 -5.13 -15.60 10.22
N LYS A 107 -5.03 -16.30 11.37
CA LYS A 107 -3.87 -16.22 12.26
C LYS A 107 -2.58 -16.63 11.55
N ILE A 108 -2.61 -17.78 10.87
CA ILE A 108 -1.47 -18.26 10.07
C ILE A 108 -1.10 -17.24 8.99
N ARG A 109 -2.08 -16.72 8.27
CA ARG A 109 -1.88 -15.74 7.21
C ARG A 109 -1.25 -14.46 7.73
N PHE A 110 -1.78 -13.90 8.83
CA PHE A 110 -1.26 -12.70 9.48
C PHE A 110 0.19 -12.90 9.92
N ASN A 111 0.47 -13.96 10.69
CA ASN A 111 1.81 -14.24 11.21
C ASN A 111 2.82 -14.53 10.07
N THR A 112 2.36 -15.16 8.98
CA THR A 112 3.19 -15.39 7.78
C THR A 112 3.59 -14.06 7.15
N LEU A 113 2.66 -13.11 7.01
CA LEU A 113 2.95 -11.78 6.49
C LEU A 113 3.94 -11.03 7.39
N VAL A 114 3.72 -11.02 8.72
CA VAL A 114 4.66 -10.40 9.65
C VAL A 114 6.08 -10.91 9.42
N ARG A 115 6.27 -12.24 9.43
CA ARG A 115 7.60 -12.85 9.21
C ARG A 115 8.19 -12.54 7.84
N GLN A 116 7.37 -12.46 6.80
CA GLN A 116 7.81 -12.08 5.45
C GLN A 116 8.31 -10.64 5.38
N PHE A 117 7.62 -9.71 6.04
CA PHE A 117 8.04 -8.32 6.10
C PHE A 117 9.28 -8.14 6.96
N GLU A 118 9.36 -8.78 8.13
CA GLU A 118 10.55 -8.78 9.01
C GLU A 118 11.77 -9.38 8.33
N GLY A 119 11.60 -10.48 7.59
CA GLY A 119 12.68 -11.14 6.85
C GLY A 119 13.08 -10.40 5.56
N ASN A 120 12.33 -9.39 5.15
CA ASN A 120 12.63 -8.62 3.96
C ASN A 120 13.41 -7.35 4.33
N GLY A 121 14.70 -7.31 4.01
CA GLY A 121 15.60 -6.19 4.32
C GLY A 121 15.17 -4.80 3.84
N LYS A 122 14.10 -4.71 3.01
CA LYS A 122 13.52 -3.44 2.57
C LYS A 122 12.58 -2.79 3.60
N TYR A 123 12.24 -3.49 4.68
CA TYR A 123 11.28 -3.03 5.67
C TYR A 123 11.89 -3.02 7.07
N VAL A 124 11.42 -2.09 7.88
CA VAL A 124 11.75 -1.99 9.31
C VAL A 124 10.43 -2.05 10.08
N PRO A 125 10.28 -2.96 11.06
CA PRO A 125 9.07 -3.01 11.88
C PRO A 125 8.89 -1.72 12.68
N LEU A 126 7.65 -1.26 12.84
CA LEU A 126 7.32 -0.08 13.64
C LEU A 126 7.30 -0.39 15.14
N VAL A 127 6.98 -1.62 15.49
CA VAL A 127 6.99 -2.14 16.87
C VAL A 127 7.54 -3.55 16.86
N ASP A 128 8.08 -3.97 17.99
CA ASP A 128 8.51 -5.36 18.23
C ASP A 128 7.30 -6.27 18.48
N GLU A 129 7.47 -7.57 18.22
CA GLU A 129 6.48 -8.62 18.53
C GLU A 129 5.08 -8.36 17.96
N GLN A 130 4.98 -8.30 16.64
CA GLN A 130 3.72 -8.06 15.94
C GLN A 130 2.92 -9.35 15.67
N THR A 131 3.47 -10.53 15.96
CA THR A 131 2.78 -11.81 15.72
C THR A 131 1.69 -12.09 16.75
N ILE A 132 0.69 -12.85 16.35
CA ILE A 132 -0.40 -13.31 17.21
C ILE A 132 0.03 -14.62 17.87
N ALA A 133 -0.13 -14.75 19.18
CA ALA A 133 0.18 -15.97 19.91
C ALA A 133 -0.70 -17.16 19.45
N ASP A 134 -0.15 -18.38 19.51
CA ASP A 134 -0.86 -19.56 19.00
C ASP A 134 -2.13 -19.88 19.80
N ASP A 135 -2.15 -19.59 21.08
CA ASP A 135 -3.26 -19.81 22.01
C ASP A 135 -4.26 -18.64 22.07
N GLU A 136 -4.03 -17.56 21.32
CA GLU A 136 -4.93 -16.43 21.33
C GLU A 136 -6.23 -16.73 20.57
N ASP A 137 -7.38 -16.53 21.22
CA ASP A 137 -8.72 -16.59 20.63
C ASP A 137 -9.04 -15.26 19.95
N ILE A 138 -8.76 -15.20 18.64
CA ILE A 138 -8.96 -13.98 17.82
C ILE A 138 -10.44 -13.60 17.82
N SER A 139 -11.34 -14.57 17.69
CA SER A 139 -12.78 -14.33 17.60
C SER A 139 -13.29 -13.62 18.84
N TYR A 140 -12.95 -14.14 20.02
CA TYR A 140 -13.31 -13.52 21.28
C TYR A 140 -12.68 -12.13 21.44
N GLN A 141 -11.40 -12.00 21.12
CA GLN A 141 -10.69 -10.73 21.26
C GLN A 141 -11.26 -9.64 20.36
N MET A 142 -11.56 -9.95 19.10
CA MET A 142 -12.13 -8.99 18.16
C MET A 142 -13.58 -8.63 18.49
N THR A 143 -14.42 -9.62 18.84
CA THR A 143 -15.85 -9.39 19.05
C THR A 143 -16.17 -8.81 20.42
N VAL A 144 -15.56 -9.32 21.48
CA VAL A 144 -15.83 -8.93 22.87
C VAL A 144 -14.91 -7.79 23.32
N ASN A 145 -13.61 -7.96 23.15
CA ASN A 145 -12.62 -6.99 23.63
C ASN A 145 -12.33 -5.87 22.64
N LYS A 146 -12.91 -5.92 21.43
CA LYS A 146 -12.69 -4.93 20.34
C LYS A 146 -11.20 -4.75 19.98
N LYS A 147 -10.40 -5.80 20.22
CA LYS A 147 -8.98 -5.81 19.90
C LYS A 147 -8.80 -5.78 18.38
N GLN A 148 -7.90 -4.93 17.92
CA GLN A 148 -7.47 -4.89 16.52
C GLN A 148 -6.10 -5.52 16.39
N TYR A 149 -5.94 -6.42 15.41
CA TYR A 149 -4.67 -7.04 15.08
C TYR A 149 -4.05 -6.31 13.92
N GLN A 150 -2.98 -5.59 14.19
CA GLN A 150 -2.29 -4.75 13.21
C GLN A 150 -0.79 -5.02 13.25
N ALA A 151 -0.16 -4.97 12.08
CA ALA A 151 1.28 -4.96 11.94
C ALA A 151 1.71 -3.82 11.02
N GLY A 152 2.78 -3.13 11.37
CA GLY A 152 3.23 -1.95 10.67
C GLY A 152 4.73 -1.94 10.42
N PHE A 153 5.12 -1.41 9.25
CA PHE A 153 6.49 -1.37 8.76
C PHE A 153 6.76 -0.06 8.05
N VAL A 154 8.01 0.38 8.09
CA VAL A 154 8.50 1.47 7.25
C VAL A 154 9.28 0.88 6.09
N GLN A 155 8.96 1.27 4.87
CA GLN A 155 9.72 0.90 3.70
C GLN A 155 10.99 1.77 3.60
N LYS A 156 12.17 1.15 3.61
CA LYS A 156 13.44 1.86 3.44
C LYS A 156 13.56 2.50 2.05
N GLY A 157 14.34 3.59 1.96
CA GLY A 157 14.79 4.17 0.71
C GLY A 157 15.90 3.35 0.05
N GLU A 158 16.33 3.79 -1.12
CA GLU A 158 17.51 3.26 -1.80
C GLU A 158 18.80 3.56 -1.03
N ASP A 159 18.80 4.64 -0.25
CA ASP A 159 19.84 5.05 0.69
C ASP A 159 19.72 4.36 2.07
N GLU A 160 18.83 3.37 2.21
CA GLU A 160 18.47 2.67 3.44
C GLU A 160 17.89 3.56 4.56
N MET A 161 17.62 4.83 4.30
CA MET A 161 17.02 5.73 5.27
C MET A 161 15.59 5.30 5.63
N VAL A 162 15.29 5.38 6.92
CA VAL A 162 13.96 5.14 7.48
C VAL A 162 13.20 6.46 7.52
N ASP A 163 12.07 6.51 6.79
CA ASP A 163 11.21 7.68 6.75
C ASP A 163 9.77 7.27 7.07
N LEU A 164 9.26 7.73 8.21
CA LEU A 164 7.91 7.42 8.72
C LEU A 164 6.77 7.90 7.79
N LYS A 165 7.09 8.56 6.69
CA LYS A 165 6.11 8.88 5.65
C LYS A 165 5.92 7.78 4.62
N ARG A 166 6.70 6.69 4.69
CA ARG A 166 6.67 5.52 3.82
C ARG A 166 6.21 4.28 4.60
N ILE A 167 4.94 4.26 4.98
CA ILE A 167 4.38 3.22 5.84
C ILE A 167 3.69 2.14 5.01
N VAL A 168 3.92 0.89 5.40
CA VAL A 168 3.14 -0.26 4.97
C VAL A 168 2.60 -0.93 6.22
N TRP A 169 1.30 -1.15 6.29
CA TRP A 169 0.69 -1.80 7.43
C TRP A 169 -0.47 -2.68 6.99
N PHE A 170 -0.84 -3.63 7.82
CA PHE A 170 -1.98 -4.50 7.56
C PHE A 170 -2.70 -4.87 8.85
N THR A 171 -3.95 -5.26 8.70
CA THR A 171 -4.85 -5.62 9.79
C THR A 171 -5.69 -6.83 9.39
N ILE A 172 -6.31 -7.46 10.39
CA ILE A 172 -7.38 -8.43 10.17
C ILE A 172 -8.71 -7.66 10.14
N GLY A 173 -9.43 -7.75 9.03
CA GLY A 173 -10.77 -7.20 8.88
C GLY A 173 -11.83 -8.03 9.61
N GLU A 174 -13.05 -7.48 9.71
CA GLU A 174 -14.16 -8.12 10.44
C GLU A 174 -14.60 -9.47 9.84
N GLY A 175 -14.39 -9.67 8.53
CA GLY A 175 -14.68 -10.91 7.82
C GLY A 175 -13.52 -11.90 7.79
N TYR A 176 -12.49 -11.73 8.63
CA TYR A 176 -11.27 -12.53 8.63
C TYR A 176 -10.52 -12.53 7.29
N GLU A 177 -10.46 -11.39 6.65
CA GLU A 177 -9.57 -11.08 5.53
C GLU A 177 -8.39 -10.22 5.97
N ILE A 178 -7.29 -10.27 5.24
CA ILE A 178 -6.21 -9.29 5.42
C ILE A 178 -6.55 -8.04 4.62
N GLU A 179 -6.50 -6.93 5.30
CA GLU A 179 -6.50 -5.59 4.73
C GLU A 179 -5.09 -5.00 4.83
N MET A 180 -4.51 -4.58 3.70
CA MET A 180 -3.14 -4.10 3.64
C MET A 180 -3.05 -2.74 2.97
N PHE A 181 -2.22 -1.85 3.50
CA PHE A 181 -2.12 -0.46 3.11
C PHE A 181 -0.68 -0.07 2.82
N TYR A 182 -0.45 0.51 1.65
CA TYR A 182 0.80 1.15 1.25
C TYR A 182 0.59 2.65 1.22
N ASP A 183 1.07 3.35 2.23
CA ASP A 183 0.82 4.77 2.45
C ASP A 183 2.01 5.63 2.04
N ASN A 184 1.76 6.59 1.19
CA ASN A 184 2.63 7.73 0.93
C ASN A 184 2.11 8.95 1.69
N LYS A 185 2.59 9.14 2.91
CA LYS A 185 2.15 10.24 3.77
C LYS A 185 2.56 11.64 3.27
N TYR A 186 3.39 11.73 2.24
CA TYR A 186 3.69 13.01 1.59
C TYR A 186 2.53 13.57 0.78
N ASN A 187 1.66 12.70 0.27
CA ASN A 187 0.50 13.10 -0.52
C ASN A 187 -0.80 13.14 0.31
N GLN A 188 -0.74 12.79 1.58
CA GLN A 188 -1.88 12.91 2.50
C GLN A 188 -1.92 14.33 3.07
N ALA A 189 -3.10 14.96 3.12
CA ALA A 189 -3.28 16.22 3.83
C ALA A 189 -2.90 16.06 5.31
N ASP A 190 -2.12 16.97 5.81
CA ASP A 190 -1.65 16.99 7.21
C ASP A 190 -2.57 17.79 8.14
N GLY A 191 -3.70 18.27 7.60
CA GLY A 191 -4.65 19.09 8.36
C GLY A 191 -4.17 20.53 8.60
N SER A 192 -3.06 20.96 7.98
CA SER A 192 -2.55 22.32 8.12
C SER A 192 -3.46 23.38 7.48
N ASP A 193 -4.44 22.94 6.67
CA ASP A 193 -5.42 23.78 5.99
C ASP A 193 -6.75 23.93 6.81
N LEU A 194 -6.82 23.39 8.04
CA LEU A 194 -8.00 23.44 8.92
C LEU A 194 -7.98 24.63 9.87
#